data_a17190eaecf0833cf0cb8c30eb47fff1
#
_entry.id   a17190eaecf0833cf0cb8c30eb47fff1
#
_cell.length_a   1.000
_cell.length_b   1.000
_cell.length_c   1.000
_cell.angle_alpha   90.00
_cell.angle_beta   90.00
_cell.angle_gamma   90.00
#
_symmetry.space_group_name_H-M   'P 1'
#
loop_
_entity.id
_entity.type
_entity.pdbx_description
1 polymer ?
#
loop_
_entity_poly.entity_id
_entity_poly.type
_entity_poly.pdbx_seq_one_letter_code
_entity_poly.pdbx_strand_id
1 'polypeptide(L)'
;MSDLDREKIIRALFDAYLADDRNAVEGVLAEDFRFTSPYDNGIDKGTYFERCWRGSGWIERHELEKIMVEGDDAFVTYKCVAKGGKSFRNTEFFGFENDKIKRIDVYFGATYQDGAFVKLPS
;
A
#
# COMPACT_ATOMS: atom_id res chain seq x y z
N MET A 1 17.92 -10.63 5.28
CA MET A 1 16.88 -10.06 6.15
C MET A 1 15.88 -11.13 6.54
N SER A 2 15.41 -11.06 7.78
CA SER A 2 14.38 -11.99 8.24
C SER A 2 12.99 -11.56 7.78
N ASP A 3 12.05 -12.51 7.83
CA ASP A 3 10.65 -12.21 7.53
C ASP A 3 10.08 -11.17 8.51
N LEU A 4 10.50 -11.22 9.78
CA LEU A 4 10.09 -10.24 10.78
C LEU A 4 10.59 -8.83 10.45
N ASP A 5 11.82 -8.70 9.94
CA ASP A 5 12.36 -7.41 9.52
C ASP A 5 11.54 -6.82 8.38
N ARG A 6 11.13 -7.64 7.42
CA ARG A 6 10.32 -7.22 6.28
C ARG A 6 8.90 -6.86 6.70
N GLU A 7 8.32 -7.56 7.65
CA GLU A 7 7.04 -7.18 8.23
C GLU A 7 7.12 -5.79 8.87
N LYS A 8 8.20 -5.50 9.60
CA LYS A 8 8.43 -4.18 10.21
C LYS A 8 8.55 -3.08 9.16
N ILE A 9 9.24 -3.36 8.05
CA ILE A 9 9.36 -2.41 6.93
C ILE A 9 7.98 -2.09 6.35
N ILE A 10 7.15 -3.11 6.16
CA ILE A 10 5.79 -2.93 5.64
C ILE A 10 4.95 -2.08 6.59
N ARG A 11 4.98 -2.38 7.89
CA ARG A 11 4.22 -1.60 8.89
C ARG A 11 4.68 -0.15 8.92
N ALA A 12 5.99 0.08 8.87
CA ALA A 12 6.55 1.43 8.82
C ALA A 12 6.14 2.17 7.55
N LEU A 13 6.03 1.47 6.42
CA LEU A 13 5.57 2.06 5.17
C LEU A 13 4.13 2.58 5.29
N PHE A 14 3.22 1.78 5.83
CA PHE A 14 1.84 2.22 6.04
C PHE A 14 1.75 3.40 7.00
N ASP A 15 2.55 3.39 8.08
CA ASP A 15 2.63 4.51 9.01
C ASP A 15 3.14 5.78 8.32
N ALA A 16 4.15 5.65 7.46
CA ALA A 16 4.70 6.77 6.71
C ALA A 16 3.69 7.38 5.73
N TYR A 17 2.89 6.55 5.07
CA TYR A 17 1.80 7.03 4.22
C TYR A 17 0.78 7.82 5.04
N LEU A 18 0.37 7.30 6.18
CA LEU A 18 -0.61 7.95 7.05
C LEU A 18 -0.07 9.27 7.60
N ALA A 19 1.22 9.32 7.91
CA ALA A 19 1.91 10.53 8.40
C ALA A 19 2.26 11.51 7.27
N ASP A 20 1.98 11.15 6.02
CA ASP A 20 2.34 11.94 4.84
C ASP A 20 3.86 12.20 4.77
N ASP A 21 4.65 11.23 5.18
CA ASP A 21 6.12 11.30 5.21
C ASP A 21 6.70 10.72 3.92
N ARG A 22 6.74 11.56 2.88
CA ARG A 22 7.23 11.16 1.57
C ARG A 22 8.68 10.69 1.60
N ASN A 23 9.53 11.37 2.37
CA ASN A 23 10.95 11.00 2.43
C ASN A 23 11.16 9.59 2.98
N ALA A 24 10.38 9.20 4.00
CA ALA A 24 10.45 7.85 4.55
C ALA A 24 9.99 6.80 3.51
N VAL A 25 8.93 7.10 2.75
CA VAL A 25 8.46 6.22 1.69
C VAL A 25 9.51 6.10 0.58
N GLU A 26 10.05 7.22 0.10
CA GLU A 26 11.10 7.19 -0.94
C GLU A 26 12.31 6.38 -0.49
N GLY A 27 12.69 6.47 0.78
CA GLY A 27 13.85 5.78 1.33
C GLY A 27 13.70 4.27 1.38
N VAL A 28 12.48 3.76 1.40
CA VAL A 28 12.18 2.32 1.48
C VAL A 28 12.00 1.69 0.09
N LEU A 29 11.69 2.50 -0.93
CA LEU A 29 11.50 2.02 -2.29
C LEU A 29 12.84 1.99 -3.03
N ALA A 30 13.09 0.89 -3.76
CA ALA A 30 14.30 0.74 -4.57
C ALA A 30 14.32 1.75 -5.71
N GLU A 31 15.51 2.04 -6.25
CA GLU A 31 15.68 2.94 -7.39
C GLU A 31 14.90 2.45 -8.61
N ASP A 32 14.89 1.15 -8.85
CA ASP A 32 14.19 0.50 -9.97
C ASP A 32 12.78 0.05 -9.61
N PHE A 33 12.18 0.64 -8.59
CA PHE A 33 10.83 0.33 -8.12
C PHE A 33 9.81 0.39 -9.25
N ARG A 34 8.86 -0.56 -9.23
CA ARG A 34 7.72 -0.60 -10.16
C ARG A 34 6.42 -0.76 -9.37
N PHE A 35 5.41 -0.04 -9.82
CA PHE A 35 4.08 -0.05 -9.19
C PHE A 35 3.02 -0.44 -10.21
N THR A 36 2.13 -1.36 -9.82
CA THR A 36 1.00 -1.81 -10.62
C THR A 36 -0.27 -1.77 -9.78
N SER A 37 -1.34 -1.26 -10.37
CA SER A 37 -2.68 -1.25 -9.79
C SER A 37 -3.68 -1.41 -10.93
N PRO A 38 -5.00 -1.46 -10.67
CA PRO A 38 -5.99 -1.44 -11.75
C PRO A 38 -5.88 -0.24 -12.70
N TYR A 39 -5.22 0.83 -12.28
CA TYR A 39 -5.07 2.05 -13.08
C TYR A 39 -3.67 2.26 -13.66
N ASP A 40 -2.67 1.52 -13.16
CA ASP A 40 -1.26 1.73 -13.52
C ASP A 40 -0.58 0.40 -13.78
N ASN A 41 0.23 0.31 -14.82
CA ASN A 41 0.90 -0.94 -15.17
C ASN A 41 2.42 -0.75 -15.20
N GLY A 42 3.09 -1.19 -14.12
CA GLY A 42 4.55 -1.20 -14.05
C GLY A 42 5.19 0.18 -14.14
N ILE A 43 4.56 1.21 -13.58
CA ILE A 43 5.10 2.56 -13.61
C ILE A 43 6.33 2.67 -12.70
N ASP A 44 7.28 3.54 -13.07
CA ASP A 44 8.50 3.72 -12.31
C ASP A 44 8.29 4.58 -11.05
N LYS A 45 9.35 4.69 -10.24
CA LYS A 45 9.30 5.40 -8.96
C LYS A 45 8.90 6.86 -9.11
N GLY A 46 9.47 7.57 -10.09
CA GLY A 46 9.13 8.98 -10.33
C GLY A 46 7.68 9.15 -10.71
N THR A 47 7.19 8.35 -11.64
CA THR A 47 5.80 8.37 -12.09
C THR A 47 4.85 8.01 -10.95
N TYR A 48 5.23 7.05 -10.12
CA TYR A 48 4.44 6.65 -8.95
C TYR A 48 4.20 7.86 -8.02
N PHE A 49 5.24 8.60 -7.66
CA PHE A 49 5.08 9.77 -6.80
C PHE A 49 4.30 10.90 -7.48
N GLU A 50 4.50 11.08 -8.78
CA GLU A 50 3.77 12.08 -9.55
C GLU A 50 2.26 11.78 -9.60
N ARG A 51 1.88 10.53 -9.81
CA ARG A 51 0.48 10.13 -10.04
C ARG A 51 -0.24 9.69 -8.79
N CYS A 52 0.45 9.05 -7.85
CA CYS A 52 -0.18 8.34 -6.74
C CYS A 52 0.00 9.02 -5.38
N TRP A 53 0.92 9.95 -5.25
CA TRP A 53 1.15 10.65 -3.99
C TRP A 53 0.18 11.83 -3.85
N ARG A 54 -0.94 11.59 -3.16
CA ARG A 54 -2.00 12.59 -2.99
C ARG A 54 -2.10 13.15 -1.59
N GLY A 55 -1.21 12.75 -0.69
CA GLY A 55 -1.34 13.04 0.72
C GLY A 55 -2.40 12.15 1.38
N SER A 56 -2.38 12.12 2.69
CA SER A 56 -3.19 11.20 3.51
C SER A 56 -4.33 11.88 4.27
N GLY A 57 -4.56 13.17 4.05
CA GLY A 57 -5.55 13.93 4.82
C GLY A 57 -6.99 13.39 4.77
N TRP A 58 -7.32 12.57 3.76
CA TRP A 58 -8.62 11.93 3.62
C TRP A 58 -8.73 10.60 4.37
N ILE A 59 -7.61 10.07 4.86
CA ILE A 59 -7.56 8.78 5.56
C ILE A 59 -7.65 8.99 7.06
N GLU A 60 -8.57 8.26 7.72
CA GLU A 60 -8.63 8.23 9.17
C GLU A 60 -7.61 7.26 9.74
N ARG A 61 -7.56 6.03 9.18
CA ARG A 61 -6.63 5.01 9.63
C ARG A 61 -6.53 3.85 8.63
N HIS A 62 -5.45 3.09 8.73
CA HIS A 62 -5.31 1.77 8.12
C HIS A 62 -5.46 0.70 9.20
N GLU A 63 -6.15 -0.39 8.86
CA GLU A 63 -6.24 -1.58 9.71
C GLU A 63 -5.59 -2.72 8.95
N LEU A 64 -4.35 -3.07 9.32
CA LEU A 64 -3.61 -4.15 8.69
C LEU A 64 -4.14 -5.49 9.23
N GLU A 65 -4.94 -6.18 8.42
CA GLU A 65 -5.65 -7.38 8.85
C GLU A 65 -4.78 -8.64 8.77
N LYS A 66 -3.93 -8.72 7.75
CA LYS A 66 -3.06 -9.88 7.55
C LYS A 66 -1.79 -9.46 6.83
N ILE A 67 -0.65 -9.86 7.36
CA ILE A 67 0.66 -9.71 6.71
C ILE A 67 1.28 -11.08 6.63
N MET A 68 1.63 -11.51 5.41
CA MET A 68 2.33 -12.77 5.20
C MET A 68 3.61 -12.50 4.44
N VAL A 69 4.74 -12.87 5.02
CA VAL A 69 6.05 -12.71 4.41
C VAL A 69 6.66 -14.09 4.18
N GLU A 70 7.14 -14.32 2.97
CA GLU A 70 7.87 -15.52 2.62
C GLU A 70 9.06 -15.13 1.73
N GLY A 71 10.24 -15.07 2.33
CA GLY A 71 11.47 -14.68 1.62
C GLY A 71 11.35 -13.24 1.09
N ASP A 72 11.50 -13.09 -0.24
CA ASP A 72 11.45 -11.78 -0.89
C ASP A 72 10.03 -11.31 -1.21
N ASP A 73 9.03 -12.11 -0.92
CA ASP A 73 7.64 -11.83 -1.26
C ASP A 73 6.80 -11.62 -0.01
N ALA A 74 5.85 -10.69 -0.09
CA ALA A 74 4.89 -10.47 0.99
C ALA A 74 3.53 -10.07 0.44
N PHE A 75 2.47 -10.45 1.16
CA PHE A 75 1.11 -10.01 0.90
C PHE A 75 0.56 -9.34 2.15
N VAL A 76 -0.14 -8.24 1.95
CA VAL A 76 -0.82 -7.52 3.03
C VAL A 76 -2.26 -7.28 2.63
N THR A 77 -3.19 -7.75 3.44
CA THR A 77 -4.60 -7.38 3.31
C THR A 77 -4.91 -6.36 4.40
N TYR A 78 -5.48 -5.25 4.01
CA TYR A 78 -5.79 -4.17 4.93
C TYR A 78 -7.11 -3.51 4.59
N LYS A 79 -7.68 -2.86 5.59
CA LYS A 79 -8.84 -2.00 5.44
C LYS A 79 -8.37 -0.55 5.59
N CYS A 80 -8.72 0.28 4.63
CA CYS A 80 -8.52 1.71 4.73
C CYS A 80 -9.84 2.34 5.13
N VAL A 81 -9.82 3.08 6.24
CA VAL A 81 -11.00 3.80 6.74
C VAL A 81 -10.79 5.27 6.43
N ALA A 82 -11.64 5.81 5.56
CA ALA A 82 -11.60 7.21 5.17
C ALA A 82 -12.49 8.05 6.08
N LYS A 83 -12.18 9.33 6.15
CA LYS A 83 -13.07 10.30 6.81
C LYS A 83 -14.35 10.36 5.99
N GLY A 84 -15.49 10.47 6.66
CA GLY A 84 -16.80 10.55 5.99
C GLY A 84 -17.49 9.21 5.78
N GLY A 85 -17.03 8.14 6.43
CA GLY A 85 -17.74 6.86 6.48
C GLY A 85 -17.40 5.86 5.38
N LYS A 86 -16.56 6.24 4.42
CA LYS A 86 -16.11 5.33 3.36
C LYS A 86 -15.00 4.43 3.86
N SER A 87 -15.06 3.16 3.50
CA SER A 87 -13.97 2.22 3.77
C SER A 87 -13.82 1.24 2.62
N PHE A 88 -12.62 0.69 2.47
CA PHE A 88 -12.36 -0.33 1.44
C PHE A 88 -11.25 -1.26 1.90
N ARG A 89 -11.24 -2.47 1.34
CA ARG A 89 -10.16 -3.43 1.53
C ARG A 89 -9.37 -3.57 0.25
N ASN A 90 -8.05 -3.65 0.43
CA ASN A 90 -7.12 -3.98 -0.65
C ASN A 90 -6.19 -5.09 -0.20
N THR A 91 -5.64 -5.81 -1.16
CA THR A 91 -4.49 -6.68 -0.91
C THR A 91 -3.35 -6.15 -1.77
N GLU A 92 -2.17 -6.00 -1.17
CA GLU A 92 -0.97 -5.56 -1.88
C GLU A 92 0.09 -6.63 -1.82
N PHE A 93 0.74 -6.86 -2.96
CA PHE A 93 1.91 -7.69 -3.06
C PHE A 93 3.16 -6.80 -3.00
N PHE A 94 4.14 -7.21 -2.19
CA PHE A 94 5.43 -6.52 -2.06
C PHE A 94 6.54 -7.46 -2.48
N GLY A 95 7.36 -7.03 -3.44
CA GLY A 95 8.59 -7.72 -3.80
C GLY A 95 9.78 -6.96 -3.22
N PHE A 96 10.63 -7.66 -2.47
CA PHE A 96 11.81 -7.09 -1.82
C PHE A 96 13.09 -7.45 -2.54
N GLU A 97 14.05 -6.55 -2.45
CA GLU A 97 15.46 -6.81 -2.74
C GLU A 97 16.25 -6.25 -1.58
N ASN A 98 16.82 -7.13 -0.75
CA ASN A 98 17.45 -6.78 0.52
C ASN A 98 16.44 -6.04 1.42
N ASP A 99 16.77 -4.82 1.85
CA ASP A 99 15.91 -4.01 2.70
C ASP A 99 15.02 -3.02 1.94
N LYS A 100 14.98 -3.13 0.61
CA LYS A 100 14.21 -2.23 -0.24
C LYS A 100 13.03 -2.95 -0.89
N ILE A 101 11.95 -2.21 -1.09
CA ILE A 101 10.80 -2.69 -1.84
C ILE A 101 11.01 -2.30 -3.29
N LYS A 102 11.08 -3.29 -4.19
CA LYS A 102 11.28 -3.04 -5.61
C LYS A 102 10.00 -3.18 -6.42
N ARG A 103 8.94 -3.74 -5.85
CA ARG A 103 7.69 -3.94 -6.55
C ARG A 103 6.52 -3.89 -5.57
N ILE A 104 5.47 -3.17 -5.96
CA ILE A 104 4.17 -3.21 -5.28
C ILE A 104 3.10 -3.41 -6.35
N ASP A 105 2.26 -4.43 -6.16
CA ASP A 105 1.07 -4.66 -6.96
C ASP A 105 -0.15 -4.54 -6.05
N VAL A 106 -1.11 -3.67 -6.40
CA VAL A 106 -2.30 -3.44 -5.59
C VAL A 106 -3.51 -4.09 -6.24
N TYR A 107 -4.22 -4.89 -5.45
CA TYR A 107 -5.47 -5.52 -5.84
C TYR A 107 -6.61 -4.89 -5.05
N PHE A 108 -7.60 -4.31 -5.74
CA PHE A 108 -8.73 -3.67 -5.10
C PHE A 108 -9.73 -4.71 -4.61
N GLY A 109 -10.21 -4.51 -3.37
CA GLY A 109 -11.27 -5.30 -2.79
C GLY A 109 -12.57 -4.51 -2.67
N ALA A 110 -13.44 -4.96 -1.78
CA ALA A 110 -14.76 -4.36 -1.58
C ALA A 110 -14.68 -2.96 -0.98
N THR A 111 -15.62 -2.11 -1.35
CA THR A 111 -15.81 -0.76 -0.81
C THR A 111 -17.12 -0.68 -0.06
N TYR A 112 -17.13 0.07 1.04
CA TYR A 112 -18.30 0.27 1.90
C TYR A 112 -18.50 1.76 2.18
N GLN A 113 -19.77 2.17 2.30
CA GLN A 113 -20.15 3.50 2.76
C GLN A 113 -21.05 3.32 3.98
N ASP A 114 -20.61 3.85 5.12
CA ASP A 114 -21.32 3.73 6.40
C ASP A 114 -21.72 2.28 6.73
N GLY A 115 -20.81 1.34 6.44
CA GLY A 115 -21.00 -0.08 6.69
C GLY A 115 -21.78 -0.85 5.64
N ALA A 116 -22.30 -0.18 4.60
CA ALA A 116 -23.04 -0.82 3.52
C ALA A 116 -22.16 -1.01 2.30
N PHE A 117 -22.20 -2.20 1.71
CA PHE A 117 -21.46 -2.52 0.49
C PHE A 117 -21.83 -1.57 -0.65
N VAL A 118 -20.81 -1.01 -1.29
CA VAL A 118 -20.99 -0.16 -2.47
C VAL A 118 -20.79 -0.99 -3.72
N LYS A 119 -21.85 -1.11 -4.50
CA LYS A 119 -21.78 -1.83 -5.77
C LYS A 119 -21.00 -1.02 -6.79
N LEU A 120 -19.98 -1.65 -7.38
CA LEU A 120 -19.21 -1.00 -8.44
C LEU A 120 -20.06 -0.85 -9.70
N PRO A 121 -19.87 0.23 -10.47
CA PRO A 121 -20.52 0.36 -11.77
C PRO A 121 -20.08 -0.78 -12.68
N SER A 122 -21.02 -1.39 -13.38
CA SER A 122 -20.71 -2.46 -14.35
C SER A 122 -20.34 -1.86 -15.70
#